data_0f9d2590bb22a7c4da166223c406fa3e
#
_entry.id   0f9d2590bb22a7c4da166223c406fa3e
#
_cell.length_a   1.000
_cell.length_b   1.000
_cell.length_c   1.000
_cell.angle_alpha   90.00
_cell.angle_beta   90.00
_cell.angle_gamma   90.00
#
_symmetry.space_group_name_H-M   'P 1'
#
loop_
_entity.id
_entity.type
_entity.pdbx_description
1 polymer ?
#
loop_
_entity_poly.entity_id
_entity_poly.type
_entity_poly.pdbx_seq_one_letter_code
_entity_poly.pdbx_strand_id
1 'polypeptide(L)'
;MAKNNRQADEGAPAGSDTSAVVIVPVLSRPQRGEDDSGRPRLTRSPQARLDEAVGLACAIDLDPVHTSIVPVGEPRPATLLGSGKVEELAQVVHDTGAELVIVDHPLTPVQQRNLEKAANAKVLDRTGLILEIFGRRARTREGTLQVDLAHLNYQKGRLVRSWTHLERQRGGAGFLGGPGETQIEADRRALQDKIVKLKRELETVRRTRDLHRAKRKKVPFPVVAIVGYTNAGKSTLFNRLTGAGVLAEDMLFATLDPTLRRVRLPHGTSVILSDTVGFISDLPTHLIAAFRATLEEVVEADLIIHLRDISDPDTTAQAEDVEQILLDLGVDPADKTRIIEVWNKIDLLDDANREHLLGGGSASRHASPVAISAATGEGIDTLAALIEERLSGALEEITVTLEPSQLGLIDWLYRNGDVTGRLNNETGSVTVTLNATTAAREEIESRLHRDNKR
;
A
#
# COMPACT_ATOMS: atom_id res chain seq x y z
N MET A 1 -34.30 -33.95 -36.09
CA MET A 1 -34.07 -32.60 -36.63
C MET A 1 -34.51 -31.58 -35.59
N ALA A 2 -33.58 -31.07 -34.83
CA ALA A 2 -33.78 -29.94 -33.90
C ALA A 2 -32.57 -29.01 -34.06
N LYS A 3 -32.81 -27.85 -34.68
CA LYS A 3 -31.82 -26.82 -34.92
C LYS A 3 -31.58 -26.06 -33.62
N ASN A 4 -30.38 -26.15 -33.06
CA ASN A 4 -29.86 -25.30 -32.03
C ASN A 4 -29.58 -23.93 -32.64
N ASN A 5 -30.35 -22.94 -32.25
CA ASN A 5 -30.08 -21.52 -32.48
C ASN A 5 -29.28 -20.98 -31.31
N ARG A 6 -27.97 -20.96 -31.44
CA ARG A 6 -27.09 -20.13 -30.59
C ARG A 6 -27.09 -18.73 -31.20
N GLN A 7 -27.90 -17.86 -30.65
CA GLN A 7 -27.67 -16.43 -30.82
C GLN A 7 -26.35 -16.06 -30.16
N ALA A 8 -25.46 -15.53 -30.96
CA ALA A 8 -24.27 -14.85 -30.50
C ALA A 8 -24.72 -13.61 -29.72
N ASP A 9 -24.25 -13.51 -28.50
CA ASP A 9 -24.34 -12.32 -27.66
C ASP A 9 -23.40 -11.30 -28.29
N GLU A 10 -23.98 -10.41 -29.09
CA GLU A 10 -23.25 -9.27 -29.67
C GLU A 10 -22.94 -8.29 -28.56
N GLY A 11 -21.67 -7.98 -28.44
CA GLY A 11 -20.95 -7.09 -27.57
C GLY A 11 -21.77 -6.01 -26.86
N ALA A 12 -21.72 -6.05 -25.55
CA ALA A 12 -21.99 -4.86 -24.75
C ALA A 12 -21.05 -3.72 -25.22
N PRO A 13 -21.55 -2.50 -25.43
CA PRO A 13 -20.69 -1.39 -25.79
C PRO A 13 -19.65 -1.17 -24.68
N ALA A 14 -18.40 -0.91 -25.08
CA ALA A 14 -17.34 -0.46 -24.19
C ALA A 14 -17.92 0.64 -23.28
N GLY A 15 -17.84 0.45 -21.95
CA GLY A 15 -18.49 1.29 -20.97
C GLY A 15 -18.11 2.76 -21.20
N SER A 16 -19.12 3.60 -21.34
CA SER A 16 -18.94 5.04 -21.18
C SER A 16 -18.49 5.26 -19.74
N ASP A 17 -17.30 5.81 -19.56
CA ASP A 17 -16.79 6.18 -18.24
C ASP A 17 -17.83 7.06 -17.54
N THR A 18 -18.22 6.70 -16.32
CA THR A 18 -19.22 7.45 -15.55
C THR A 18 -18.65 8.83 -15.25
N SER A 19 -19.33 9.88 -15.70
CA SER A 19 -18.89 11.26 -15.47
C SER A 19 -19.00 11.65 -14.00
N ALA A 20 -17.94 12.26 -13.46
CA ALA A 20 -17.85 12.62 -12.07
C ALA A 20 -17.40 14.08 -11.85
N VAL A 21 -18.00 14.74 -10.87
CA VAL A 21 -17.50 16.01 -10.31
C VAL A 21 -16.68 15.69 -9.07
N VAL A 22 -15.43 16.15 -9.01
CA VAL A 22 -14.52 15.94 -7.87
C VAL A 22 -14.36 17.24 -7.11
N ILE A 23 -14.69 17.25 -5.82
CA ILE A 23 -14.51 18.41 -4.95
C ILE A 23 -13.64 18.06 -3.75
N VAL A 24 -12.71 18.97 -3.41
CA VAL A 24 -11.84 18.88 -2.24
C VAL A 24 -12.20 19.97 -1.26
N PRO A 25 -12.91 19.66 -0.17
CA PRO A 25 -13.18 20.62 0.89
C PRO A 25 -11.89 20.96 1.66
N VAL A 26 -11.56 22.24 1.77
CA VAL A 26 -10.43 22.75 2.55
C VAL A 26 -10.98 23.51 3.76
N LEU A 27 -10.79 22.94 4.94
CA LEU A 27 -11.25 23.55 6.19
C LEU A 27 -10.32 24.68 6.60
N SER A 28 -10.87 25.87 6.87
CA SER A 28 -10.10 27.06 7.32
C SER A 28 -9.43 26.88 8.69
N ARG A 29 -9.96 25.95 9.51
CA ARG A 29 -9.30 25.48 10.74
C ARG A 29 -8.98 24.01 10.51
N PRO A 30 -7.70 23.64 10.24
CA PRO A 30 -7.32 22.25 10.24
C PRO A 30 -7.73 21.67 11.60
N GLN A 31 -8.36 20.48 11.59
CA GLN A 31 -8.48 19.72 12.81
C GLN A 31 -7.05 19.45 13.25
N ARG A 32 -6.59 20.18 14.28
CA ARG A 32 -5.27 20.00 14.85
C ARG A 32 -5.19 18.60 15.43
N GLY A 33 -4.70 17.65 14.62
CA GLY A 33 -4.00 16.51 15.14
C GLY A 33 -2.61 17.01 15.50
N GLU A 34 -2.34 17.20 16.76
CA GLU A 34 -0.96 17.23 17.25
C GLU A 34 -0.46 15.78 17.15
N ASP A 35 0.79 15.59 16.70
CA ASP A 35 1.46 14.31 16.90
C ASP A 35 1.69 14.07 18.39
N ASP A 36 2.04 12.87 18.81
CA ASP A 36 2.35 12.55 20.22
C ASP A 36 3.48 13.42 20.79
N SER A 37 4.20 14.18 19.96
CA SER A 37 5.25 15.14 20.33
C SER A 37 4.79 16.60 20.38
N GLY A 38 3.49 16.88 20.10
CA GLY A 38 2.91 18.22 20.12
C GLY A 38 3.30 19.09 18.91
N ARG A 39 3.81 18.47 17.83
CA ARG A 39 4.12 19.19 16.57
C ARG A 39 2.90 19.25 15.67
N PRO A 40 2.64 20.37 14.97
CA PRO A 40 1.59 20.42 13.97
C PRO A 40 1.94 19.45 12.84
N ARG A 41 1.03 18.52 12.52
CA ARG A 41 1.18 17.67 11.34
C ARG A 41 1.29 18.52 10.08
N LEU A 42 2.23 18.16 9.21
CA LEU A 42 2.34 18.80 7.91
C LEU A 42 1.07 18.48 7.11
N THR A 43 0.38 19.53 6.69
CA THR A 43 -0.82 19.39 5.85
C THR A 43 -0.42 19.45 4.40
N ARG A 44 -0.88 18.51 3.60
CA ARG A 44 -0.67 18.51 2.15
C ARG A 44 -1.30 19.73 1.50
N SER A 45 -0.71 20.19 0.41
CA SER A 45 -1.24 21.30 -0.34
C SER A 45 -2.66 20.98 -0.88
N PRO A 46 -3.58 21.95 -0.94
CA PRO A 46 -4.92 21.74 -1.48
C PRO A 46 -4.89 21.19 -2.93
N GLN A 47 -3.91 21.61 -3.72
CA GLN A 47 -3.72 21.15 -5.08
C GLN A 47 -3.29 19.67 -5.12
N ALA A 48 -2.32 19.26 -4.33
CA ALA A 48 -1.90 17.87 -4.26
C ALA A 48 -3.02 16.95 -3.77
N ARG A 49 -3.89 17.44 -2.87
CA ARG A 49 -5.11 16.69 -2.48
C ARG A 49 -6.10 16.55 -3.63
N LEU A 50 -6.25 17.59 -4.46
CA LEU A 50 -7.11 17.55 -5.62
C LEU A 50 -6.57 16.56 -6.66
N ASP A 51 -5.28 16.61 -6.95
CA ASP A 51 -4.61 15.71 -7.90
C ASP A 51 -4.73 14.25 -7.44
N GLU A 52 -4.59 14.00 -6.14
CA GLU A 52 -4.81 12.66 -5.55
C GLU A 52 -6.27 12.22 -5.69
N ALA A 53 -7.24 13.08 -5.36
CA ALA A 53 -8.67 12.75 -5.46
C ALA A 53 -9.09 12.43 -6.91
N VAL A 54 -8.55 13.16 -7.88
CA VAL A 54 -8.70 12.89 -9.32
C VAL A 54 -8.09 11.53 -9.68
N GLY A 55 -6.85 11.28 -9.23
CA GLY A 55 -6.21 9.97 -9.46
C GLY A 55 -6.97 8.80 -8.85
N LEU A 56 -7.60 8.99 -7.68
CA LEU A 56 -8.48 7.99 -7.07
C LEU A 56 -9.74 7.74 -7.91
N ALA A 57 -10.34 8.79 -8.46
CA ALA A 57 -11.50 8.66 -9.35
C ALA A 57 -11.14 7.88 -10.63
N CYS A 58 -10.04 8.25 -11.27
CA CYS A 58 -9.53 7.54 -12.46
C CYS A 58 -9.19 6.07 -12.17
N ALA A 59 -8.77 5.74 -10.94
CA ALA A 59 -8.45 4.36 -10.56
C ALA A 59 -9.64 3.38 -10.61
N ILE A 60 -10.87 3.90 -10.72
CA ILE A 60 -12.11 3.13 -10.91
C ILE A 60 -12.86 3.51 -12.19
N ASP A 61 -12.13 3.93 -13.21
CA ASP A 61 -12.66 4.26 -14.54
C ASP A 61 -13.76 5.33 -14.49
N LEU A 62 -13.63 6.33 -13.62
CA LEU A 62 -14.48 7.51 -13.63
C LEU A 62 -13.82 8.60 -14.49
N ASP A 63 -14.66 9.38 -15.17
CA ASP A 63 -14.25 10.55 -15.94
C ASP A 63 -14.49 11.84 -15.13
N PRO A 64 -13.44 12.49 -14.56
CA PRO A 64 -13.57 13.73 -13.82
C PRO A 64 -13.86 14.93 -14.75
N VAL A 65 -15.12 15.18 -15.06
CA VAL A 65 -15.55 16.27 -15.95
C VAL A 65 -15.43 17.66 -15.33
N HIS A 66 -15.38 17.75 -13.99
CA HIS A 66 -15.13 18.99 -13.26
C HIS A 66 -14.40 18.71 -11.95
N THR A 67 -13.42 19.56 -11.62
CA THR A 67 -12.64 19.44 -10.40
C THR A 67 -12.55 20.80 -9.70
N SER A 68 -12.72 20.86 -8.38
CA SER A 68 -12.63 22.11 -7.65
C SER A 68 -12.19 21.95 -6.19
N ILE A 69 -11.46 22.96 -5.72
CA ILE A 69 -11.10 23.12 -4.31
C ILE A 69 -12.13 24.05 -3.69
N VAL A 70 -12.81 23.57 -2.64
CA VAL A 70 -13.90 24.30 -1.99
C VAL A 70 -13.48 24.74 -0.59
N PRO A 71 -13.24 26.04 -0.36
CA PRO A 71 -12.93 26.52 0.97
C PRO A 71 -14.14 26.40 1.89
N VAL A 72 -13.95 25.83 3.08
CA VAL A 72 -14.99 25.62 4.09
C VAL A 72 -14.58 26.34 5.37
N GLY A 73 -15.23 27.46 5.66
CA GLY A 73 -14.97 28.23 6.90
C GLY A 73 -15.42 27.46 8.14
N GLU A 74 -16.72 27.18 8.22
CA GLU A 74 -17.32 26.33 9.27
C GLU A 74 -18.07 25.16 8.63
N PRO A 75 -17.71 23.92 8.96
CA PRO A 75 -18.42 22.74 8.46
C PRO A 75 -19.88 22.74 8.88
N ARG A 76 -20.80 22.71 7.92
CA ARG A 76 -22.24 22.66 8.20
C ARG A 76 -22.64 21.22 8.58
N PRO A 77 -23.36 21.02 9.71
CA PRO A 77 -23.83 19.70 10.12
C PRO A 77 -24.71 19.00 9.07
N ALA A 78 -25.45 19.81 8.28
CA ALA A 78 -26.38 19.29 7.28
C ALA A 78 -25.73 18.90 5.95
N THR A 79 -24.67 19.61 5.49
CA THR A 79 -24.15 19.49 4.13
C THR A 79 -22.63 19.52 4.04
N LEU A 80 -21.91 19.73 5.15
CA LEU A 80 -20.48 20.07 5.19
C LEU A 80 -20.21 21.45 4.59
N LEU A 81 -20.73 21.72 3.42
CA LEU A 81 -20.56 22.95 2.63
C LEU A 81 -21.61 24.03 3.03
N GLY A 82 -21.26 25.29 2.82
CA GLY A 82 -22.24 26.38 2.93
C GLY A 82 -23.28 26.33 1.82
N SER A 83 -24.45 26.93 2.03
CA SER A 83 -25.60 26.87 1.07
C SER A 83 -25.23 27.35 -0.33
N GLY A 84 -24.51 28.47 -0.48
CA GLY A 84 -24.07 28.96 -1.78
C GLY A 84 -23.15 27.98 -2.51
N LYS A 85 -22.27 27.26 -1.79
CA LYS A 85 -21.40 26.24 -2.39
C LYS A 85 -22.17 24.98 -2.77
N VAL A 86 -23.25 24.65 -2.08
CA VAL A 86 -24.15 23.55 -2.44
C VAL A 86 -24.93 23.90 -3.71
N GLU A 87 -25.41 25.15 -3.86
CA GLU A 87 -26.09 25.63 -5.06
C GLU A 87 -25.13 25.66 -6.27
N GLU A 88 -23.89 26.13 -6.07
CA GLU A 88 -22.85 26.12 -7.11
C GLU A 88 -22.55 24.69 -7.57
N LEU A 89 -22.40 23.74 -6.62
CA LEU A 89 -22.19 22.31 -6.93
C LEU A 89 -23.36 21.75 -7.72
N ALA A 90 -24.60 22.04 -7.33
CA ALA A 90 -25.80 21.59 -8.03
C ALA A 90 -25.86 22.13 -9.47
N GLN A 91 -25.46 23.39 -9.68
CA GLN A 91 -25.37 23.98 -11.00
C GLN A 91 -24.29 23.30 -11.86
N VAL A 92 -23.10 23.07 -11.31
CA VAL A 92 -22.01 22.37 -12.00
C VAL A 92 -22.44 20.97 -12.43
N VAL A 93 -23.09 20.21 -11.55
CA VAL A 93 -23.60 18.86 -11.86
C VAL A 93 -24.65 18.92 -12.98
N HIS A 94 -25.56 19.90 -12.93
CA HIS A 94 -26.57 20.09 -13.97
C HIS A 94 -25.92 20.43 -15.32
N ASP A 95 -24.94 21.34 -15.34
CA ASP A 95 -24.32 21.84 -16.58
C ASP A 95 -23.40 20.81 -17.23
N THR A 96 -22.74 19.98 -16.42
CA THR A 96 -21.85 18.90 -16.89
C THR A 96 -22.59 17.60 -17.17
N GLY A 97 -23.80 17.43 -16.65
CA GLY A 97 -24.54 16.18 -16.72
C GLY A 97 -23.90 15.04 -15.90
N ALA A 98 -23.06 15.38 -14.91
CA ALA A 98 -22.35 14.40 -14.12
C ALA A 98 -23.33 13.52 -13.29
N GLU A 99 -23.09 12.22 -13.29
CA GLU A 99 -23.89 11.25 -12.56
C GLU A 99 -23.43 11.08 -11.11
N LEU A 100 -22.18 11.43 -10.83
CA LEU A 100 -21.53 11.20 -9.55
C LEU A 100 -20.81 12.47 -9.06
N VAL A 101 -20.89 12.71 -7.75
CA VAL A 101 -20.08 13.71 -7.05
C VAL A 101 -19.16 13.01 -6.08
N ILE A 102 -17.84 13.23 -6.20
CA ILE A 102 -16.83 12.75 -5.29
C ILE A 102 -16.45 13.88 -4.34
N VAL A 103 -16.54 13.62 -3.05
CA VAL A 103 -16.14 14.56 -2.01
C VAL A 103 -14.92 14.00 -1.27
N ASP A 104 -13.75 14.62 -1.44
CA ASP A 104 -12.50 14.22 -0.77
C ASP A 104 -12.51 14.60 0.72
N HIS A 105 -13.51 14.11 1.43
CA HIS A 105 -13.70 14.28 2.87
C HIS A 105 -14.68 13.24 3.38
N PRO A 106 -14.52 12.70 4.61
CA PRO A 106 -15.53 11.84 5.20
C PRO A 106 -16.86 12.58 5.40
N LEU A 107 -17.96 12.01 4.90
CA LEU A 107 -19.29 12.58 5.06
C LEU A 107 -20.12 11.81 6.09
N THR A 108 -20.90 12.54 6.88
CA THR A 108 -21.97 11.88 7.65
C THR A 108 -23.10 11.45 6.69
N PRO A 109 -23.89 10.43 7.05
CA PRO A 109 -25.02 9.98 6.22
C PRO A 109 -26.04 11.08 5.91
N VAL A 110 -26.20 12.05 6.83
CA VAL A 110 -27.08 13.20 6.64
C VAL A 110 -26.51 14.16 5.61
N GLN A 111 -25.23 14.47 5.70
CA GLN A 111 -24.53 15.34 4.75
C GLN A 111 -24.58 14.74 3.34
N GLN A 112 -24.25 13.45 3.20
CA GLN A 112 -24.30 12.78 1.92
C GLN A 112 -25.70 12.85 1.29
N ARG A 113 -26.74 12.42 2.03
CA ARG A 113 -28.11 12.45 1.55
C ARG A 113 -28.59 13.85 1.15
N ASN A 114 -28.20 14.88 1.91
CA ASN A 114 -28.61 16.24 1.62
C ASN A 114 -27.87 16.77 0.39
N LEU A 115 -26.60 16.44 0.20
CA LEU A 115 -25.85 16.75 -1.02
C LEU A 115 -26.42 16.02 -2.23
N GLU A 116 -26.75 14.73 -2.12
CA GLU A 116 -27.41 13.95 -3.20
C GLU A 116 -28.73 14.59 -3.62
N LYS A 117 -29.53 15.03 -2.66
CA LYS A 117 -30.82 15.72 -2.97
C LYS A 117 -30.60 17.07 -3.64
N ALA A 118 -29.60 17.84 -3.20
CA ALA A 118 -29.34 19.16 -3.75
C ALA A 118 -28.73 19.08 -5.16
N ALA A 119 -27.77 18.18 -5.37
CA ALA A 119 -27.09 18.01 -6.65
C ALA A 119 -27.86 17.12 -7.64
N ASN A 120 -28.91 16.42 -7.19
CA ASN A 120 -29.62 15.40 -7.99
C ASN A 120 -28.69 14.38 -8.64
N ALA A 121 -27.60 14.03 -7.96
CA ALA A 121 -26.60 13.05 -8.37
C ALA A 121 -26.19 12.19 -7.18
N LYS A 122 -25.59 11.04 -7.42
CA LYS A 122 -25.02 10.26 -6.32
C LYS A 122 -23.81 10.96 -5.75
N VAL A 123 -23.60 10.81 -4.42
CA VAL A 123 -22.43 11.38 -3.73
C VAL A 123 -21.64 10.27 -3.10
N LEU A 124 -20.34 10.24 -3.39
CA LEU A 124 -19.40 9.32 -2.82
C LEU A 124 -18.36 10.11 -2.01
N ASP A 125 -18.17 9.75 -0.75
CA ASP A 125 -17.13 10.35 0.07
C ASP A 125 -15.80 9.62 -0.10
N ARG A 126 -14.70 10.19 0.41
CA ARG A 126 -13.35 9.59 0.33
C ARG A 126 -13.32 8.14 0.80
N THR A 127 -13.99 7.81 1.90
CA THR A 127 -14.04 6.44 2.43
C THR A 127 -14.74 5.48 1.47
N GLY A 128 -15.87 5.89 0.93
CA GLY A 128 -16.61 5.11 -0.08
C GLY A 128 -15.79 4.90 -1.35
N LEU A 129 -15.10 5.95 -1.83
CA LEU A 129 -14.25 5.87 -3.02
C LEU A 129 -13.11 4.86 -2.83
N ILE A 130 -12.40 4.91 -1.70
CA ILE A 130 -11.33 3.95 -1.38
C ILE A 130 -11.87 2.52 -1.32
N LEU A 131 -13.07 2.31 -0.72
CA LEU A 131 -13.71 1.00 -0.68
C LEU A 131 -14.04 0.46 -2.08
N GLU A 132 -14.56 1.31 -2.98
CA GLU A 132 -14.84 0.91 -4.36
C GLU A 132 -13.56 0.50 -5.11
N ILE A 133 -12.47 1.26 -4.94
CA ILE A 133 -11.17 0.92 -5.52
C ILE A 133 -10.71 -0.46 -5.02
N PHE A 134 -10.81 -0.69 -3.71
CA PHE A 134 -10.41 -1.95 -3.11
C PHE A 134 -11.29 -3.10 -3.57
N GLY A 135 -12.62 -2.87 -3.74
CA GLY A 135 -13.54 -3.85 -4.29
C GLY A 135 -13.14 -4.34 -5.69
N ARG A 136 -12.68 -3.42 -6.54
CA ARG A 136 -12.20 -3.76 -7.88
C ARG A 136 -10.82 -4.43 -7.90
N ARG A 137 -9.98 -4.17 -6.91
CA ARG A 137 -8.57 -4.65 -6.84
C ARG A 137 -8.40 -5.95 -6.08
N ALA A 138 -9.31 -6.30 -5.16
CA ALA A 138 -9.25 -7.54 -4.39
C ALA A 138 -9.39 -8.77 -5.29
N ARG A 139 -8.32 -9.55 -5.42
CA ARG A 139 -8.29 -10.76 -6.25
C ARG A 139 -8.24 -12.03 -5.40
N THR A 140 -7.66 -11.94 -4.19
CA THR A 140 -7.59 -13.08 -3.29
C THR A 140 -8.91 -13.25 -2.54
N ARG A 141 -9.24 -14.49 -2.17
CA ARG A 141 -10.43 -14.76 -1.35
C ARG A 141 -10.39 -14.00 -0.02
N GLU A 142 -9.22 -13.87 0.58
CA GLU A 142 -9.03 -13.14 1.82
C GLU A 142 -9.29 -11.64 1.60
N GLY A 143 -8.66 -11.03 0.58
CA GLY A 143 -8.86 -9.63 0.21
C GLY A 143 -10.32 -9.33 -0.07
N THR A 144 -11.02 -10.14 -0.86
CA THR A 144 -12.45 -9.96 -1.14
C THR A 144 -13.30 -10.00 0.14
N LEU A 145 -13.08 -10.99 1.02
CA LEU A 145 -13.81 -11.07 2.29
C LEU A 145 -13.54 -9.87 3.21
N GLN A 146 -12.33 -9.33 3.20
CA GLN A 146 -11.96 -8.14 3.96
C GLN A 146 -12.65 -6.89 3.44
N VAL A 147 -12.65 -6.70 2.13
CA VAL A 147 -13.33 -5.58 1.47
C VAL A 147 -14.84 -5.66 1.71
N ASP A 148 -15.45 -6.82 1.51
CA ASP A 148 -16.88 -7.03 1.80
C ASP A 148 -17.22 -6.71 3.26
N LEU A 149 -16.37 -7.13 4.20
CA LEU A 149 -16.55 -6.82 5.61
C LEU A 149 -16.45 -5.31 5.88
N ALA A 150 -15.51 -4.62 5.25
CA ALA A 150 -15.36 -3.17 5.37
C ALA A 150 -16.57 -2.43 4.78
N HIS A 151 -17.06 -2.84 3.61
CA HIS A 151 -18.29 -2.32 2.98
C HIS A 151 -19.51 -2.48 3.89
N LEU A 152 -19.73 -3.67 4.45
CA LEU A 152 -20.87 -3.91 5.36
C LEU A 152 -20.77 -3.07 6.64
N ASN A 153 -19.57 -2.89 7.19
CA ASN A 153 -19.37 -2.02 8.36
C ASN A 153 -19.66 -0.56 8.03
N TYR A 154 -19.20 -0.09 6.88
CA TYR A 154 -19.47 1.26 6.38
C TYR A 154 -20.97 1.49 6.14
N GLN A 155 -21.65 0.56 5.48
CA GLN A 155 -23.12 0.60 5.29
C GLN A 155 -23.88 0.58 6.63
N LYS A 156 -23.47 -0.30 7.56
CA LYS A 156 -24.07 -0.38 8.89
C LYS A 156 -23.93 0.93 9.67
N GLY A 157 -22.76 1.57 9.62
CA GLY A 157 -22.52 2.88 10.23
C GLY A 157 -23.42 3.97 9.66
N ARG A 158 -23.77 3.87 8.39
CA ARG A 158 -24.68 4.81 7.72
C ARG A 158 -26.15 4.59 8.06
N LEU A 159 -26.60 3.36 8.18
CA LEU A 159 -27.97 3.03 8.62
C LEU A 159 -28.26 3.55 10.03
N VAL A 160 -27.36 3.31 10.98
CA VAL A 160 -27.54 3.74 12.39
C VAL A 160 -27.64 5.26 12.52
N ARG A 161 -26.76 6.00 11.80
CA ARG A 161 -26.73 7.46 11.91
C ARG A 161 -27.86 8.17 11.18
N SER A 162 -28.45 7.56 10.15
CA SER A 162 -29.61 8.13 9.48
C SER A 162 -30.86 8.09 10.37
N TRP A 163 -30.88 7.15 11.31
CA TRP A 163 -32.05 6.88 12.18
C TRP A 163 -32.13 7.77 13.42
N THR A 164 -31.02 8.03 14.09
CA THR A 164 -30.99 8.92 15.25
C THR A 164 -31.46 10.35 14.93
N HIS A 165 -31.44 10.74 13.67
CA HIS A 165 -31.94 12.05 13.22
C HIS A 165 -33.45 12.06 13.00
N LEU A 166 -34.06 10.93 12.64
CA LEU A 166 -35.50 10.79 12.46
C LEU A 166 -36.23 10.74 13.83
N GLU A 167 -35.62 10.13 14.85
CA GLU A 167 -36.18 10.14 16.21
C GLU A 167 -36.21 11.54 16.83
N ARG A 168 -35.18 12.39 16.56
CA ARG A 168 -35.16 13.78 17.07
C ARG A 168 -36.16 14.70 16.39
N GLN A 169 -36.60 14.39 15.17
CA GLN A 169 -37.64 15.17 14.47
C GLN A 169 -39.07 14.78 14.85
N ARG A 170 -39.28 13.61 15.45
CA ARG A 170 -40.56 13.22 16.03
C ARG A 170 -40.54 13.52 17.54
N GLY A 171 -40.73 14.81 17.87
CA GLY A 171 -40.92 15.26 19.23
C GLY A 171 -42.05 14.48 19.90
N GLY A 172 -41.71 13.77 20.95
CA GLY A 172 -42.53 13.41 22.08
C GLY A 172 -43.97 13.00 21.82
N ALA A 173 -44.20 11.72 21.55
CA ALA A 173 -45.38 10.99 22.04
C ALA A 173 -45.10 9.50 21.81
N GLY A 174 -45.04 8.76 22.88
CA GLY A 174 -44.62 7.41 22.99
C GLY A 174 -45.36 6.39 22.16
N PHE A 175 -44.72 5.25 22.07
CA PHE A 175 -45.35 3.94 21.99
C PHE A 175 -46.18 3.63 20.75
N LEU A 176 -45.52 3.59 19.58
CA LEU A 176 -45.98 2.76 18.44
C LEU A 176 -44.90 2.74 17.39
N GLY A 177 -44.03 1.71 17.39
CA GLY A 177 -43.12 1.39 16.31
C GLY A 177 -43.94 1.21 15.02
N GLY A 178 -43.83 2.17 14.11
CA GLY A 178 -44.47 2.06 12.80
C GLY A 178 -43.80 0.99 11.94
N PRO A 179 -44.45 0.51 10.85
CA PRO A 179 -43.90 -0.54 9.96
C PRO A 179 -42.52 -0.20 9.35
N GLY A 180 -42.10 1.06 9.37
CA GLY A 180 -40.77 1.48 8.97
C GLY A 180 -39.65 1.20 9.99
N GLU A 181 -39.95 1.15 11.29
CA GLU A 181 -38.99 0.78 12.33
C GLU A 181 -38.60 -0.69 12.26
N THR A 182 -39.57 -1.56 12.04
CA THR A 182 -39.35 -3.00 11.90
C THR A 182 -38.53 -3.34 10.66
N GLN A 183 -38.64 -2.60 9.57
CA GLN A 183 -37.88 -2.84 8.35
C GLN A 183 -36.40 -2.46 8.52
N ILE A 184 -36.10 -1.32 9.14
CA ILE A 184 -34.72 -0.89 9.39
C ILE A 184 -34.02 -1.81 10.43
N GLU A 185 -34.74 -2.26 11.46
CA GLU A 185 -34.22 -3.25 12.37
C GLU A 185 -33.95 -4.60 11.70
N ALA A 186 -34.83 -5.03 10.79
CA ALA A 186 -34.62 -6.22 10.00
C ALA A 186 -33.42 -6.09 9.09
N ASP A 187 -33.25 -4.97 8.40
CA ASP A 187 -32.07 -4.68 7.56
C ASP A 187 -30.78 -4.63 8.40
N ARG A 188 -30.84 -4.03 9.58
CA ARG A 188 -29.70 -4.00 10.51
C ARG A 188 -29.30 -5.39 10.98
N ARG A 189 -30.28 -6.25 11.31
CA ARG A 189 -30.04 -7.64 11.69
C ARG A 189 -29.44 -8.43 10.52
N ALA A 190 -30.02 -8.29 9.34
CA ALA A 190 -29.50 -8.94 8.13
C ALA A 190 -28.05 -8.53 7.82
N LEU A 191 -27.69 -7.24 7.95
CA LEU A 191 -26.31 -6.79 7.83
C LEU A 191 -25.43 -7.36 8.94
N GLN A 192 -25.89 -7.39 10.18
CA GLN A 192 -25.14 -7.95 11.30
C GLN A 192 -24.88 -9.45 11.10
N ASP A 193 -25.86 -10.20 10.62
CA ASP A 193 -25.71 -11.64 10.34
C ASP A 193 -24.70 -11.88 9.21
N LYS A 194 -24.74 -11.06 8.15
CA LYS A 194 -23.72 -11.09 7.08
C LYS A 194 -22.32 -10.79 7.62
N ILE A 195 -22.17 -9.77 8.47
CA ILE A 195 -20.89 -9.41 9.10
C ILE A 195 -20.35 -10.59 9.93
N VAL A 196 -21.20 -11.22 10.74
CA VAL A 196 -20.81 -12.39 11.57
C VAL A 196 -20.39 -13.56 10.69
N LYS A 197 -21.11 -13.82 9.59
CA LYS A 197 -20.77 -14.88 8.64
C LYS A 197 -19.40 -14.61 7.98
N LEU A 198 -19.17 -13.39 7.45
CA LEU A 198 -17.91 -13.02 6.82
C LEU A 198 -16.74 -13.10 7.81
N LYS A 199 -16.92 -12.68 9.05
CA LYS A 199 -15.87 -12.80 10.07
C LYS A 199 -15.48 -14.26 10.31
N ARG A 200 -16.43 -15.20 10.35
CA ARG A 200 -16.14 -16.63 10.50
C ARG A 200 -15.40 -17.20 9.28
N GLU A 201 -15.82 -16.82 8.08
CA GLU A 201 -15.14 -17.22 6.85
C GLU A 201 -13.71 -16.69 6.81
N LEU A 202 -13.51 -15.42 7.15
CA LEU A 202 -12.19 -14.78 7.22
C LEU A 202 -11.27 -15.49 8.23
N GLU A 203 -11.79 -15.83 9.40
CA GLU A 203 -11.05 -16.59 10.43
C GLU A 203 -10.59 -17.95 9.91
N THR A 204 -11.43 -18.63 9.14
CA THR A 204 -11.08 -19.92 8.52
C THR A 204 -9.96 -19.78 7.50
N VAL A 205 -10.01 -18.72 6.66
CA VAL A 205 -8.97 -18.42 5.67
C VAL A 205 -7.64 -18.09 6.37
N ARG A 206 -7.69 -17.28 7.43
CA ARG A 206 -6.51 -16.93 8.25
C ARG A 206 -5.85 -18.15 8.85
N ARG A 207 -6.60 -19.05 9.48
CA ARG A 207 -6.04 -20.30 10.03
C ARG A 207 -5.34 -21.14 8.99
N THR A 208 -5.91 -21.24 7.79
CA THR A 208 -5.29 -21.97 6.68
C THR A 208 -3.99 -21.31 6.25
N ARG A 209 -3.97 -19.97 6.16
CA ARG A 209 -2.77 -19.17 5.86
C ARG A 209 -1.68 -19.39 6.91
N ASP A 210 -2.02 -19.32 8.20
CA ASP A 210 -1.08 -19.51 9.30
C ASP A 210 -0.44 -20.90 9.27
N LEU A 211 -1.21 -21.96 8.93
CA LEU A 211 -0.68 -23.30 8.73
C LEU A 211 0.31 -23.38 7.56
N HIS A 212 0.00 -22.72 6.44
CA HIS A 212 0.93 -22.62 5.30
C HIS A 212 2.17 -21.81 5.64
N ARG A 213 2.01 -20.76 6.46
CA ARG A 213 3.09 -19.88 6.94
C ARG A 213 4.01 -20.62 7.91
N ALA A 214 3.47 -21.38 8.86
CA ALA A 214 4.25 -22.22 9.76
C ALA A 214 5.11 -23.25 9.01
N LYS A 215 4.64 -23.76 7.87
CA LYS A 215 5.43 -24.62 6.97
C LYS A 215 6.54 -23.80 6.25
N ARG A 216 6.30 -22.55 5.86
CA ARG A 216 7.30 -21.65 5.24
C ARG A 216 8.39 -21.21 6.22
N LYS A 217 8.07 -20.99 7.51
CA LYS A 217 9.07 -20.71 8.57
C LYS A 217 10.15 -21.80 8.71
N LYS A 218 9.94 -22.98 8.12
CA LYS A 218 10.97 -24.03 8.01
C LYS A 218 11.98 -23.80 6.87
N VAL A 219 11.74 -22.81 6.01
CA VAL A 219 12.64 -22.41 4.92
C VAL A 219 13.21 -21.03 5.30
N PRO A 220 14.51 -20.92 5.61
CA PRO A 220 15.10 -19.76 6.28
C PRO A 220 15.42 -18.63 5.30
N PHE A 221 14.43 -18.11 4.57
CA PHE A 221 14.66 -16.92 3.75
C PHE A 221 14.10 -15.69 4.47
N PRO A 222 14.92 -14.67 4.73
CA PRO A 222 14.44 -13.42 5.30
C PRO A 222 13.41 -12.76 4.36
N VAL A 223 12.46 -12.04 4.97
CA VAL A 223 11.39 -11.33 4.28
C VAL A 223 11.70 -9.83 4.25
N VAL A 224 11.66 -9.25 3.07
CA VAL A 224 11.84 -7.81 2.84
C VAL A 224 10.52 -7.23 2.33
N ALA A 225 9.90 -6.34 3.08
CA ALA A 225 8.65 -5.68 2.69
C ALA A 225 8.92 -4.28 2.11
N ILE A 226 8.28 -3.95 0.99
CA ILE A 226 8.32 -2.60 0.42
C ILE A 226 7.06 -1.86 0.86
N VAL A 227 7.22 -0.78 1.61
CA VAL A 227 6.16 0.12 2.05
C VAL A 227 6.39 1.52 1.50
N GLY A 228 5.35 2.33 1.44
CA GLY A 228 5.42 3.71 0.97
C GLY A 228 4.07 4.20 0.49
N TYR A 229 4.00 5.49 0.23
CA TYR A 229 2.78 6.14 -0.25
C TYR A 229 2.31 5.56 -1.59
N THR A 230 1.04 5.76 -1.95
CA THR A 230 0.53 5.41 -3.29
C THR A 230 1.37 6.12 -4.35
N ASN A 231 1.62 5.44 -5.46
CA ASN A 231 2.45 5.94 -6.57
C ASN A 231 3.92 6.27 -6.21
N ALA A 232 4.45 5.85 -5.06
CA ALA A 232 5.89 6.02 -4.77
C ALA A 232 6.80 5.10 -5.60
N GLY A 233 6.25 4.22 -6.44
CA GLY A 233 6.99 3.33 -7.32
C GLY A 233 7.30 1.95 -6.74
N LYS A 234 6.52 1.47 -5.72
CA LYS A 234 6.73 0.17 -5.06
C LYS A 234 6.71 -1.00 -6.02
N SER A 235 5.66 -1.12 -6.83
CA SER A 235 5.52 -2.22 -7.79
C SER A 235 6.55 -2.13 -8.92
N THR A 236 6.98 -0.92 -9.30
CA THR A 236 8.07 -0.71 -10.25
C THR A 236 9.40 -1.23 -9.68
N LEU A 237 9.71 -0.88 -8.43
CA LEU A 237 10.90 -1.38 -7.73
C LEU A 237 10.84 -2.91 -7.56
N PHE A 238 9.69 -3.43 -7.16
CA PHE A 238 9.47 -4.88 -7.04
C PHE A 238 9.72 -5.60 -8.37
N ASN A 239 9.16 -5.12 -9.47
CA ASN A 239 9.38 -5.68 -10.80
C ASN A 239 10.85 -5.65 -11.21
N ARG A 240 11.53 -4.54 -10.93
CA ARG A 240 12.95 -4.37 -11.24
C ARG A 240 13.82 -5.38 -10.49
N LEU A 241 13.58 -5.56 -9.19
CA LEU A 241 14.36 -6.48 -8.35
C LEU A 241 14.04 -7.96 -8.62
N THR A 242 12.80 -8.27 -9.01
CA THR A 242 12.34 -9.66 -9.19
C THR A 242 12.40 -10.16 -10.62
N GLY A 243 12.56 -9.27 -11.61
CA GLY A 243 12.37 -9.58 -13.03
C GLY A 243 10.92 -9.96 -13.37
N ALA A 244 9.96 -9.65 -12.49
CA ALA A 244 8.54 -9.95 -12.70
C ALA A 244 7.86 -8.86 -13.53
N GLY A 245 6.75 -9.22 -14.20
CA GLY A 245 5.87 -8.27 -14.91
C GLY A 245 4.58 -8.05 -14.12
N VAL A 246 4.67 -7.68 -12.83
CA VAL A 246 3.48 -7.25 -12.07
C VAL A 246 3.00 -5.92 -12.65
N LEU A 247 1.70 -5.75 -12.76
CA LEU A 247 1.08 -4.54 -13.28
C LEU A 247 1.58 -3.32 -12.48
N ALA A 248 2.49 -2.57 -13.06
CA ALA A 248 2.98 -1.30 -12.53
C ALA A 248 2.41 -0.21 -13.42
N GLU A 249 1.16 0.17 -13.18
CA GLU A 249 0.51 1.30 -13.84
C GLU A 249 0.61 2.53 -12.94
N ASP A 250 0.61 3.72 -13.55
CA ASP A 250 0.50 5.01 -12.84
C ASP A 250 -0.91 5.20 -12.24
N MET A 251 -1.41 4.17 -11.54
CA MET A 251 -2.71 4.16 -10.91
C MET A 251 -2.57 3.97 -9.41
N LEU A 252 -3.33 4.76 -8.65
CA LEU A 252 -3.39 4.64 -7.20
C LEU A 252 -3.94 3.27 -6.80
N PHE A 253 -3.31 2.64 -5.81
CA PHE A 253 -3.64 1.29 -5.35
C PHE A 253 -3.55 0.21 -6.45
N ALA A 254 -2.50 0.26 -7.29
CA ALA A 254 -2.27 -0.78 -8.30
C ALA A 254 -2.14 -2.19 -7.66
N THR A 255 -1.56 -2.28 -6.47
CA THR A 255 -1.42 -3.51 -5.68
C THR A 255 -2.28 -3.41 -4.41
N LEU A 256 -3.19 -4.37 -4.20
CA LEU A 256 -3.96 -4.55 -2.97
C LEU A 256 -3.55 -5.83 -2.23
N ASP A 257 -3.47 -6.94 -2.94
CA ASP A 257 -3.02 -8.22 -2.39
C ASP A 257 -1.49 -8.29 -2.43
N PRO A 258 -0.81 -8.64 -1.33
CA PRO A 258 0.65 -8.69 -1.31
C PRO A 258 1.18 -9.74 -2.28
N THR A 259 2.18 -9.37 -3.04
CA THR A 259 2.85 -10.27 -3.97
C THR A 259 4.22 -10.64 -3.41
N LEU A 260 4.45 -11.93 -3.21
CA LEU A 260 5.70 -12.49 -2.67
C LEU A 260 6.54 -13.11 -3.78
N ARG A 261 7.82 -12.77 -3.87
CA ARG A 261 8.77 -13.36 -4.82
C ARG A 261 10.12 -13.60 -4.16
N ARG A 262 10.71 -14.74 -4.50
CA ARG A 262 12.10 -15.01 -4.12
C ARG A 262 13.04 -14.24 -5.04
N VAL A 263 13.95 -13.49 -4.46
CA VAL A 263 14.99 -12.73 -5.15
C VAL A 263 16.35 -13.22 -4.65
N ARG A 264 17.31 -13.29 -5.55
CA ARG A 264 18.69 -13.53 -5.21
C ARG A 264 19.44 -12.20 -5.26
N LEU A 265 20.04 -11.83 -4.15
CA LEU A 265 20.84 -10.62 -4.01
C LEU A 265 22.25 -10.78 -4.61
N PRO A 266 22.99 -9.71 -4.85
CA PRO A 266 24.24 -9.72 -5.60
C PRO A 266 25.28 -10.72 -5.08
N HIS A 267 25.42 -10.85 -3.76
CA HIS A 267 26.43 -11.74 -3.13
C HIS A 267 25.89 -13.13 -2.78
N GLY A 268 24.70 -13.48 -3.29
CA GLY A 268 24.14 -14.83 -3.28
C GLY A 268 23.07 -15.08 -2.23
N THR A 269 22.84 -14.18 -1.30
CA THR A 269 21.75 -14.29 -0.32
C THR A 269 20.39 -14.31 -1.03
N SER A 270 19.52 -15.24 -0.64
CA SER A 270 18.16 -15.31 -1.16
C SER A 270 17.19 -14.73 -0.15
N VAL A 271 16.33 -13.81 -0.60
CA VAL A 271 15.29 -13.18 0.23
C VAL A 271 13.92 -13.36 -0.39
N ILE A 272 12.87 -13.21 0.39
CA ILE A 272 11.50 -13.06 -0.10
C ILE A 272 11.16 -11.59 -0.11
N LEU A 273 10.97 -11.01 -1.29
CA LEU A 273 10.52 -9.64 -1.45
C LEU A 273 8.99 -9.61 -1.48
N SER A 274 8.40 -8.68 -0.74
CA SER A 274 6.96 -8.45 -0.68
C SER A 274 6.62 -7.06 -1.20
N ASP A 275 5.80 -6.99 -2.27
CA ASP A 275 5.12 -5.76 -2.66
C ASP A 275 3.85 -5.61 -1.84
N THR A 276 3.61 -4.44 -1.27
CA THR A 276 2.49 -4.20 -0.36
C THR A 276 1.53 -3.14 -0.92
N VAL A 277 0.35 -3.05 -0.32
CA VAL A 277 -0.60 -2.00 -0.63
C VAL A 277 0.02 -0.61 -0.38
N GLY A 278 -0.27 0.34 -1.28
CA GLY A 278 0.14 1.73 -1.09
C GLY A 278 -0.62 2.40 0.04
N PHE A 279 0.08 3.15 0.87
CA PHE A 279 -0.55 3.97 1.90
C PHE A 279 -1.07 5.28 1.29
N ILE A 280 -2.06 5.85 1.92
CA ILE A 280 -2.70 7.11 1.52
C ILE A 280 -3.06 7.89 2.78
N SER A 281 -3.08 9.22 2.68
CA SER A 281 -3.50 10.09 3.79
C SER A 281 -4.95 9.82 4.21
N ASP A 282 -5.25 10.07 5.48
CA ASP A 282 -6.60 9.94 6.06
C ASP A 282 -7.25 8.55 5.82
N LEU A 283 -6.43 7.47 5.81
CA LEU A 283 -6.96 6.11 5.69
C LEU A 283 -7.79 5.78 6.95
N PRO A 284 -9.10 5.51 6.81
CA PRO A 284 -9.94 5.24 7.96
C PRO A 284 -9.46 4.02 8.76
N THR A 285 -9.39 4.14 10.10
CA THR A 285 -8.88 3.09 11.00
C THR A 285 -9.60 1.74 10.84
N HIS A 286 -10.89 1.77 10.51
CA HIS A 286 -11.64 0.53 10.24
C HIS A 286 -11.22 -0.16 8.94
N LEU A 287 -10.66 0.59 7.96
CA LEU A 287 -10.04 0.02 6.77
C LEU A 287 -8.67 -0.55 7.11
N ILE A 288 -7.85 0.12 7.92
CA ILE A 288 -6.58 -0.44 8.42
C ILE A 288 -6.82 -1.78 9.09
N ALA A 289 -7.85 -1.87 9.95
CA ALA A 289 -8.24 -3.13 10.59
C ALA A 289 -8.69 -4.21 9.58
N ALA A 290 -9.38 -3.84 8.51
CA ALA A 290 -9.78 -4.76 7.44
C ALA A 290 -8.56 -5.28 6.66
N PHE A 291 -7.56 -4.43 6.42
CA PHE A 291 -6.32 -4.77 5.69
C PHE A 291 -5.19 -5.27 6.59
N ARG A 292 -5.42 -5.40 7.90
CA ARG A 292 -4.39 -5.88 8.83
C ARG A 292 -3.70 -7.16 8.34
N ALA A 293 -4.41 -8.04 7.68
CA ALA A 293 -3.85 -9.29 7.16
C ALA A 293 -2.87 -9.09 5.99
N THR A 294 -3.10 -8.09 5.13
CA THR A 294 -2.15 -7.71 4.06
C THR A 294 -0.96 -6.95 4.64
N LEU A 295 -1.17 -6.21 5.72
CA LEU A 295 -0.15 -5.45 6.43
C LEU A 295 0.63 -6.31 7.46
N GLU A 296 0.15 -7.52 7.80
CA GLU A 296 0.89 -8.47 8.63
C GLU A 296 2.23 -8.86 8.00
N GLU A 297 2.35 -8.87 6.67
CA GLU A 297 3.63 -9.11 5.98
C GLU A 297 4.65 -8.00 6.29
N VAL A 298 4.21 -6.76 6.54
CA VAL A 298 5.08 -5.65 6.97
C VAL A 298 5.50 -5.83 8.43
N VAL A 299 4.54 -6.19 9.29
CA VAL A 299 4.80 -6.39 10.73
C VAL A 299 5.81 -7.52 10.96
N GLU A 300 5.76 -8.57 10.15
CA GLU A 300 6.63 -9.74 10.29
C GLU A 300 7.88 -9.70 9.41
N ALA A 301 8.06 -8.67 8.57
CA ALA A 301 9.24 -8.54 7.74
C ALA A 301 10.52 -8.40 8.59
N ASP A 302 11.57 -9.07 8.17
CA ASP A 302 12.91 -8.92 8.78
C ASP A 302 13.53 -7.56 8.44
N LEU A 303 13.18 -7.01 7.26
CA LEU A 303 13.60 -5.70 6.80
C LEU A 303 12.46 -4.99 6.06
N ILE A 304 12.32 -3.69 6.25
CA ILE A 304 11.32 -2.85 5.60
C ILE A 304 12.02 -1.80 4.76
N ILE A 305 11.62 -1.68 3.51
CA ILE A 305 12.01 -0.61 2.60
C ILE A 305 10.93 0.45 2.63
N HIS A 306 11.18 1.60 3.25
CA HIS A 306 10.30 2.76 3.18
C HIS A 306 10.63 3.57 1.93
N LEU A 307 9.84 3.37 0.88
CA LEU A 307 10.03 4.00 -0.43
C LEU A 307 9.27 5.33 -0.49
N ARG A 308 9.99 6.42 -0.81
CA ARG A 308 9.45 7.76 -0.94
C ARG A 308 9.62 8.27 -2.37
N ASP A 309 8.63 8.95 -2.89
CA ASP A 309 8.74 9.76 -4.11
C ASP A 309 9.38 11.10 -3.77
N ILE A 310 10.66 11.27 -4.10
CA ILE A 310 11.38 12.50 -3.75
C ILE A 310 11.10 13.65 -4.73
N SER A 311 10.48 13.35 -5.88
CA SER A 311 10.06 14.36 -6.84
C SER A 311 8.75 15.06 -6.45
N ASP A 312 7.99 14.48 -5.51
CA ASP A 312 6.73 15.05 -5.03
C ASP A 312 6.99 16.18 -4.02
N PRO A 313 6.42 17.38 -4.21
CA PRO A 313 6.56 18.50 -3.27
C PRO A 313 6.12 18.18 -1.85
N ASP A 314 5.13 17.29 -1.68
CA ASP A 314 4.57 16.88 -0.41
C ASP A 314 5.23 15.60 0.15
N THR A 315 6.40 15.19 -0.37
CA THR A 315 7.09 13.95 -0.01
C THR A 315 7.30 13.79 1.52
N THR A 316 7.50 14.89 2.23
CA THR A 316 7.68 14.87 3.69
C THR A 316 6.37 14.55 4.41
N ALA A 317 5.26 15.18 4.00
CA ALA A 317 3.94 14.90 4.58
C ALA A 317 3.50 13.45 4.26
N GLN A 318 3.78 12.96 3.05
CA GLN A 318 3.53 11.55 2.68
C GLN A 318 4.34 10.58 3.55
N ALA A 319 5.60 10.93 3.88
CA ALA A 319 6.42 10.12 4.75
C ALA A 319 5.85 10.05 6.17
N GLU A 320 5.41 11.19 6.74
CA GLU A 320 4.75 11.24 8.06
C GLU A 320 3.49 10.37 8.09
N ASP A 321 2.65 10.40 7.03
CA ASP A 321 1.48 9.55 6.92
C ASP A 321 1.84 8.06 6.94
N VAL A 322 2.90 7.65 6.23
CA VAL A 322 3.39 6.26 6.21
C VAL A 322 3.93 5.86 7.57
N GLU A 323 4.73 6.72 8.21
CA GLU A 323 5.29 6.48 9.54
C GLU A 323 4.20 6.31 10.60
N GLN A 324 3.15 7.12 10.54
CA GLN A 324 2.00 6.98 11.44
C GLN A 324 1.29 5.62 11.27
N ILE A 325 1.11 5.18 10.04
CA ILE A 325 0.52 3.85 9.78
C ILE A 325 1.43 2.73 10.30
N LEU A 326 2.75 2.85 10.15
CA LEU A 326 3.69 1.89 10.71
C LEU A 326 3.60 1.84 12.24
N LEU A 327 3.50 3.00 12.91
CA LEU A 327 3.27 3.09 14.37
C LEU A 327 1.96 2.41 14.77
N ASP A 328 0.86 2.65 14.05
CA ASP A 328 -0.44 2.02 14.30
C ASP A 328 -0.39 0.49 14.13
N LEU A 329 0.54 -0.01 13.34
CA LEU A 329 0.83 -1.43 13.15
C LEU A 329 1.79 -2.00 14.21
N GLY A 330 2.38 -1.15 15.06
CA GLY A 330 3.35 -1.53 16.08
C GLY A 330 4.78 -1.66 15.56
N VAL A 331 5.09 -1.04 14.43
CA VAL A 331 6.44 -0.95 13.85
C VAL A 331 7.02 0.42 14.16
N ASP A 332 8.17 0.48 14.82
CA ASP A 332 8.87 1.74 15.10
C ASP A 332 9.56 2.28 13.83
N PRO A 333 9.13 3.44 13.28
CA PRO A 333 9.77 4.02 12.10
C PRO A 333 11.21 4.49 12.36
N ALA A 334 11.57 4.73 13.63
CA ALA A 334 12.91 5.15 14.01
C ALA A 334 13.92 3.99 14.09
N ASP A 335 13.46 2.75 14.01
CA ASP A 335 14.34 1.57 14.02
C ASP A 335 15.14 1.45 12.71
N LYS A 336 16.30 2.10 12.69
CA LYS A 336 17.22 2.08 11.53
C LYS A 336 17.83 0.70 11.26
N THR A 337 17.72 -0.25 12.18
CA THR A 337 18.19 -1.63 11.96
C THR A 337 17.21 -2.40 11.08
N ARG A 338 15.93 -2.10 11.18
CA ARG A 338 14.83 -2.78 10.49
C ARG A 338 14.28 -2.00 9.30
N ILE A 339 14.46 -0.68 9.26
CA ILE A 339 13.92 0.18 8.20
C ILE A 339 15.04 0.82 7.39
N ILE A 340 14.98 0.68 6.07
CA ILE A 340 15.79 1.41 5.11
C ILE A 340 14.89 2.44 4.44
N GLU A 341 15.22 3.72 4.59
CA GLU A 341 14.59 4.80 3.83
C GLU A 341 15.19 4.86 2.43
N VAL A 342 14.33 4.89 1.40
CA VAL A 342 14.75 4.91 -0.01
C VAL A 342 14.05 6.04 -0.73
N TRP A 343 14.84 6.91 -1.36
CA TRP A 343 14.37 8.03 -2.16
C TRP A 343 14.29 7.63 -3.62
N ASN A 344 13.09 7.44 -4.12
CA ASN A 344 12.82 7.03 -5.50
C ASN A 344 12.48 8.20 -6.40
N LYS A 345 12.51 7.97 -7.69
CA LYS A 345 12.22 8.91 -8.79
C LYS A 345 13.23 10.07 -8.88
N ILE A 346 14.49 9.80 -8.56
CA ILE A 346 15.57 10.80 -8.71
C ILE A 346 15.78 11.23 -10.18
N ASP A 347 15.30 10.44 -11.14
CA ASP A 347 15.29 10.73 -12.57
C ASP A 347 14.36 11.90 -12.95
N LEU A 348 13.38 12.23 -12.10
CA LEU A 348 12.46 13.36 -12.28
C LEU A 348 12.96 14.66 -11.66
N LEU A 349 14.06 14.62 -10.90
CA LEU A 349 14.66 15.81 -10.30
C LEU A 349 15.47 16.60 -11.33
N ASP A 350 15.44 17.92 -11.21
CA ASP A 350 16.38 18.78 -11.93
C ASP A 350 17.82 18.60 -11.41
N ASP A 351 18.80 18.98 -12.21
CA ASP A 351 20.22 18.79 -11.89
C ASP A 351 20.64 19.46 -10.58
N ALA A 352 20.09 20.61 -10.24
CA ALA A 352 20.43 21.37 -9.04
C ALA A 352 19.90 20.68 -7.76
N ASN A 353 18.65 20.23 -7.78
CA ASN A 353 18.04 19.47 -6.68
C ASN A 353 18.70 18.10 -6.51
N ARG A 354 19.04 17.47 -7.63
CA ARG A 354 19.75 16.19 -7.64
C ARG A 354 21.14 16.31 -7.01
N GLU A 355 21.92 17.31 -7.40
CA GLU A 355 23.26 17.58 -6.84
C GLU A 355 23.19 17.89 -5.36
N HIS A 356 22.19 18.68 -4.92
CA HIS A 356 21.97 18.98 -3.51
C HIS A 356 21.67 17.73 -2.69
N LEU A 357 20.81 16.84 -3.18
CA LEU A 357 20.44 15.59 -2.50
C LEU A 357 21.61 14.59 -2.45
N LEU A 358 22.35 14.43 -3.54
CA LEU A 358 23.47 13.50 -3.65
C LEU A 358 24.76 14.06 -3.03
N GLY A 359 24.97 15.39 -3.07
CA GLY A 359 26.15 16.09 -2.56
C GLY A 359 26.16 16.27 -1.03
N GLY A 360 25.01 16.20 -0.35
CA GLY A 360 24.88 16.32 1.11
C GLY A 360 25.36 15.10 1.92
N GLY A 361 25.75 14.04 1.27
CA GLY A 361 26.03 12.74 1.87
C GLY A 361 27.45 12.53 2.39
N SER A 362 27.81 13.22 3.49
CA SER A 362 28.99 12.84 4.30
C SER A 362 28.64 12.09 5.59
N ALA A 363 27.43 11.66 5.76
CA ALA A 363 27.03 10.82 6.89
C ALA A 363 27.24 9.33 6.56
N SER A 364 27.55 8.53 7.56
CA SER A 364 27.71 7.07 7.51
C SER A 364 26.72 6.41 6.52
N ARG A 365 27.19 5.54 5.64
CA ARG A 365 26.38 4.79 4.65
C ARG A 365 25.12 4.13 5.24
N HIS A 366 25.09 3.90 6.53
CA HIS A 366 23.99 3.23 7.24
C HIS A 366 22.92 4.18 7.78
N ALA A 367 23.14 5.50 7.75
CA ALA A 367 22.25 6.50 8.33
C ALA A 367 21.57 7.40 7.28
N SER A 368 22.06 7.40 6.04
CA SER A 368 21.52 8.22 4.95
C SER A 368 20.53 7.42 4.09
N PRO A 369 19.48 8.05 3.58
CA PRO A 369 18.59 7.43 2.62
C PRO A 369 19.34 6.99 1.35
N VAL A 370 18.87 5.90 0.72
CA VAL A 370 19.39 5.44 -0.56
C VAL A 370 18.62 6.07 -1.70
N ALA A 371 19.30 6.81 -2.56
CA ALA A 371 18.70 7.45 -3.73
C ALA A 371 18.68 6.49 -4.92
N ILE A 372 17.50 6.31 -5.53
CA ILE A 372 17.30 5.39 -6.67
C ILE A 372 16.35 5.97 -7.71
N SER A 373 16.42 5.40 -8.90
CA SER A 373 15.32 5.42 -9.87
C SER A 373 14.89 3.99 -10.20
N ALA A 374 13.72 3.60 -9.74
CA ALA A 374 13.16 2.30 -10.09
C ALA A 374 12.84 2.19 -11.59
N ALA A 375 12.57 3.31 -12.27
CA ALA A 375 12.30 3.37 -13.70
C ALA A 375 13.56 3.16 -14.54
N THR A 376 14.64 3.87 -14.25
CA THR A 376 15.89 3.76 -15.03
C THR A 376 16.80 2.62 -14.56
N GLY A 377 16.73 2.27 -13.28
CA GLY A 377 17.59 1.27 -12.62
C GLY A 377 18.77 1.88 -11.86
N GLU A 378 18.89 3.19 -11.83
CA GLU A 378 19.95 3.87 -11.10
C GLU A 378 19.84 3.61 -9.60
N GLY A 379 20.96 3.31 -8.93
CA GLY A 379 21.04 3.06 -7.50
C GLY A 379 20.49 1.70 -7.02
N ILE A 380 19.92 0.88 -7.93
CA ILE A 380 19.31 -0.42 -7.56
C ILE A 380 20.36 -1.40 -7.02
N ASP A 381 21.54 -1.46 -7.64
CA ASP A 381 22.62 -2.37 -7.18
C ASP A 381 23.11 -1.96 -5.79
N THR A 382 23.20 -0.65 -5.51
CA THR A 382 23.54 -0.12 -4.19
C THR A 382 22.49 -0.50 -3.14
N LEU A 383 21.20 -0.38 -3.49
CA LEU A 383 20.09 -0.80 -2.63
C LEU A 383 20.13 -2.30 -2.36
N ALA A 384 20.34 -3.12 -3.40
CA ALA A 384 20.40 -4.57 -3.26
C ALA A 384 21.57 -5.02 -2.36
N ALA A 385 22.74 -4.40 -2.52
CA ALA A 385 23.89 -4.64 -1.66
C ALA A 385 23.62 -4.23 -0.20
N LEU A 386 22.96 -3.08 0.03
CA LEU A 386 22.61 -2.65 1.38
C LEU A 386 21.58 -3.57 2.05
N ILE A 387 20.57 -4.05 1.30
CA ILE A 387 19.61 -5.04 1.79
C ILE A 387 20.37 -6.30 2.25
N GLU A 388 21.31 -6.77 1.44
CA GLU A 388 22.09 -7.98 1.74
C GLU A 388 22.97 -7.79 2.99
N GLU A 389 23.66 -6.66 3.08
CA GLU A 389 24.48 -6.29 4.24
C GLU A 389 23.66 -6.23 5.54
N ARG A 390 22.45 -5.64 5.49
CA ARG A 390 21.56 -5.55 6.66
C ARG A 390 21.04 -6.89 7.15
N LEU A 391 20.79 -7.83 6.23
CA LEU A 391 20.22 -9.15 6.55
C LEU A 391 21.29 -10.18 6.92
N SER A 392 22.46 -10.07 6.34
CA SER A 392 23.49 -11.11 6.43
C SER A 392 24.77 -10.66 7.12
N GLY A 393 24.83 -9.40 7.55
CA GLY A 393 26.04 -8.78 8.12
C GLY A 393 26.97 -8.22 7.05
N ALA A 394 28.02 -7.54 7.50
CA ALA A 394 29.02 -6.94 6.61
C ALA A 394 29.69 -8.02 5.74
N LEU A 395 30.03 -7.63 4.51
CA LEU A 395 30.83 -8.46 3.64
C LEU A 395 32.28 -8.51 4.16
N GLU A 396 32.80 -9.70 4.33
CA GLU A 396 34.19 -9.93 4.67
C GLU A 396 34.90 -10.58 3.49
N GLU A 397 36.10 -10.09 3.16
CA GLU A 397 36.97 -10.79 2.21
C GLU A 397 37.55 -12.00 2.89
N ILE A 398 37.22 -13.17 2.38
CA ILE A 398 37.75 -14.45 2.87
C ILE A 398 38.54 -15.15 1.78
N THR A 399 39.63 -15.81 2.19
CA THR A 399 40.42 -16.65 1.28
C THR A 399 40.29 -18.10 1.73
N VAL A 400 39.83 -18.93 0.80
CA VAL A 400 39.58 -20.37 1.01
C VAL A 400 40.49 -21.17 0.11
N THR A 401 41.24 -22.10 0.68
CA THR A 401 42.04 -23.06 -0.08
C THR A 401 41.33 -24.40 -0.14
N LEU A 402 40.97 -24.83 -1.35
CA LEU A 402 40.29 -26.10 -1.62
C LEU A 402 41.32 -27.16 -2.03
N GLU A 403 41.37 -28.26 -1.33
CA GLU A 403 42.16 -29.43 -1.70
C GLU A 403 41.55 -30.10 -2.95
N PRO A 404 42.33 -30.94 -3.69
CA PRO A 404 41.80 -31.60 -4.90
C PRO A 404 40.50 -32.38 -4.70
N SER A 405 40.27 -32.94 -3.53
CA SER A 405 39.00 -33.61 -3.16
C SER A 405 37.82 -32.68 -2.99
N GLN A 406 38.09 -31.37 -2.74
CA GLN A 406 37.08 -30.35 -2.43
C GLN A 406 36.78 -29.44 -3.61
N LEU A 407 37.38 -29.68 -4.79
CA LEU A 407 37.18 -28.84 -5.98
C LEU A 407 35.71 -28.78 -6.47
N GLY A 408 34.89 -29.77 -6.09
CA GLY A 408 33.43 -29.74 -6.32
C GLY A 408 32.70 -28.59 -5.61
N LEU A 409 33.31 -27.96 -4.60
CA LEU A 409 32.76 -26.79 -3.91
C LEU A 409 32.96 -25.48 -4.68
N ILE A 410 33.79 -25.44 -5.73
CA ILE A 410 34.07 -24.22 -6.50
C ILE A 410 32.78 -23.63 -7.05
N ASP A 411 31.94 -24.43 -7.70
CA ASP A 411 30.66 -23.97 -8.25
C ASP A 411 29.72 -23.43 -7.16
N TRP A 412 29.82 -24.01 -5.98
CA TRP A 412 29.02 -23.54 -4.83
C TRP A 412 29.55 -22.19 -4.31
N LEU A 413 30.88 -21.98 -4.26
CA LEU A 413 31.49 -20.70 -3.87
C LEU A 413 31.08 -19.59 -4.85
N TYR A 414 31.11 -19.83 -6.17
CA TYR A 414 30.65 -18.87 -7.17
C TYR A 414 29.13 -18.56 -7.08
N ARG A 415 28.36 -19.46 -6.48
CA ARG A 415 26.91 -19.24 -6.29
C ARG A 415 26.58 -18.54 -4.99
N ASN A 416 27.46 -18.53 -4.00
CA ASN A 416 27.13 -18.05 -2.65
C ASN A 416 28.12 -16.98 -2.14
N GLY A 417 29.00 -16.49 -2.99
CA GLY A 417 29.92 -15.39 -2.72
C GLY A 417 30.35 -14.71 -4.01
N ASP A 418 30.84 -13.49 -3.87
CA ASP A 418 31.43 -12.74 -4.97
C ASP A 418 32.93 -13.09 -5.07
N VAL A 419 33.29 -13.97 -5.99
CA VAL A 419 34.66 -14.43 -6.18
C VAL A 419 35.49 -13.35 -6.85
N THR A 420 36.40 -12.74 -6.08
CA THR A 420 37.30 -11.67 -6.52
C THR A 420 38.63 -12.20 -7.08
N GLY A 421 39.04 -13.41 -6.67
CA GLY A 421 40.30 -14.01 -7.12
C GLY A 421 40.28 -15.54 -7.11
N ARG A 422 41.01 -16.12 -8.05
CA ARG A 422 41.27 -17.57 -8.11
C ARG A 422 42.70 -17.83 -8.49
N LEU A 423 43.41 -18.64 -7.67
CA LEU A 423 44.77 -19.07 -7.92
C LEU A 423 44.83 -20.61 -7.90
N ASN A 424 45.36 -21.20 -8.96
CA ASN A 424 45.62 -22.64 -9.00
C ASN A 424 47.07 -22.88 -8.49
N ASN A 425 47.21 -23.65 -7.42
CA ASN A 425 48.51 -23.96 -6.81
C ASN A 425 49.15 -25.15 -7.50
N GLU A 426 50.48 -25.23 -7.45
CA GLU A 426 51.27 -26.36 -7.99
C GLU A 426 50.94 -27.71 -7.35
N THR A 427 50.37 -27.69 -6.14
CA THR A 427 49.94 -28.90 -5.39
C THR A 427 48.60 -29.46 -5.89
N GLY A 428 47.96 -28.83 -6.90
CA GLY A 428 46.62 -29.18 -7.38
C GLY A 428 45.50 -28.62 -6.53
N SER A 429 45.80 -27.91 -5.44
CA SER A 429 44.81 -27.15 -4.66
C SER A 429 44.47 -25.82 -5.35
N VAL A 430 43.28 -25.29 -5.05
CA VAL A 430 42.79 -24.00 -5.62
C VAL A 430 42.51 -23.05 -4.48
N THR A 431 43.14 -21.88 -4.51
CA THR A 431 42.85 -20.81 -3.56
C THR A 431 41.86 -19.85 -4.22
N VAL A 432 40.73 -19.62 -3.56
CA VAL A 432 39.67 -18.73 -3.97
C VAL A 432 39.55 -17.59 -2.98
N THR A 433 39.64 -16.36 -3.45
CA THR A 433 39.36 -15.16 -2.66
C THR A 433 37.96 -14.69 -3.04
N LEU A 434 37.10 -14.46 -2.07
CA LEU A 434 35.74 -14.05 -2.29
C LEU A 434 35.23 -13.13 -1.16
N ASN A 435 34.35 -12.21 -1.54
CA ASN A 435 33.56 -11.45 -0.58
C ASN A 435 32.34 -12.32 -0.19
N ALA A 436 32.19 -12.58 1.10
CA ALA A 436 31.09 -13.38 1.62
C ALA A 436 30.48 -12.72 2.85
N THR A 437 29.18 -12.95 3.05
CA THR A 437 28.50 -12.54 4.27
C THR A 437 28.90 -13.44 5.43
N THR A 438 28.73 -12.98 6.66
CA THR A 438 29.04 -13.78 7.86
C THR A 438 28.35 -15.15 7.82
N ALA A 439 27.08 -15.19 7.40
CA ALA A 439 26.33 -16.45 7.26
C ALA A 439 26.91 -17.37 6.16
N ALA A 440 27.31 -16.81 5.02
CA ALA A 440 27.94 -17.58 3.95
C ALA A 440 29.32 -18.11 4.39
N ARG A 441 30.11 -17.33 5.15
CA ARG A 441 31.37 -17.74 5.72
C ARG A 441 31.21 -18.96 6.64
N GLU A 442 30.28 -18.90 7.60
CA GLU A 442 29.99 -20.02 8.51
C GLU A 442 29.59 -21.30 7.75
N GLU A 443 28.78 -21.18 6.69
CA GLU A 443 28.39 -22.32 5.85
C GLU A 443 29.60 -22.86 5.05
N ILE A 444 30.48 -21.99 4.53
CA ILE A 444 31.73 -22.39 3.85
C ILE A 444 32.61 -23.21 4.81
N GLU A 445 32.85 -22.69 6.01
CA GLU A 445 33.64 -23.33 7.03
C GLU A 445 33.04 -24.69 7.43
N SER A 446 31.72 -24.76 7.61
CA SER A 446 30.99 -26.00 7.91
C SER A 446 31.15 -27.05 6.82
N ARG A 447 31.10 -26.67 5.55
CA ARG A 447 31.25 -27.59 4.41
C ARG A 447 32.67 -28.09 4.28
N LEU A 448 33.66 -27.22 4.43
CA LEU A 448 35.08 -27.59 4.42
C LEU A 448 35.40 -28.61 5.52
N HIS A 449 34.81 -28.42 6.70
CA HIS A 449 35.00 -29.36 7.82
C HIS A 449 34.30 -30.71 7.62
N ARG A 450 33.20 -30.77 6.90
CA ARG A 450 32.49 -32.03 6.57
C ARG A 450 33.23 -32.88 5.56
N ASP A 451 33.83 -32.25 4.55
CA ASP A 451 34.59 -32.95 3.51
C ASP A 451 35.99 -33.41 4.01
N ASN A 452 36.55 -32.77 5.02
CA ASN A 452 37.78 -33.23 5.70
C ASN A 452 37.59 -34.49 6.59
N LYS A 453 36.33 -34.86 6.88
CA LYS A 453 36.01 -36.06 7.68
C LYS A 453 35.59 -37.28 6.85
N ARG A 454 35.59 -37.14 5.54
CA ARG A 454 35.38 -38.25 4.58
C ARG A 454 36.64 -38.61 3.87
#